data_a39fa406c1c0736c9e6a3adfa35217ce
#
_entry.id   a39fa406c1c0736c9e6a3adfa35217ce
#
_cell.length_a   1.000
_cell.length_b   1.000
_cell.length_c   1.000
_cell.angle_alpha   90.00
_cell.angle_beta   90.00
_cell.angle_gamma   90.00
#
_symmetry.space_group_name_H-M   'P 1'
#
loop_
_entity.id
_entity.type
_entity.pdbx_description
1 polymer ?
#
loop_
_entity_poly.entity_id
_entity_poly.type
_entity_poly.pdbx_seq_one_letter_code
_entity_poly.pdbx_strand_id
1 'polypeptide(L)' 'MEKITSILAKKEMHFHTVTPGSSVDIALSRMCHENVDYLIVMDGENYVGLLTEHDISRVVISNK' A
#
# COMPACT_ATOMS: atom_id res chain seq x y z
N MET A 1 22.75 6.89 -17.48
CA MET A 1 21.71 7.50 -16.62
C MET A 1 20.68 6.44 -16.21
N GLU A 2 20.38 6.40 -14.94
CA GLU A 2 19.45 5.40 -14.44
C GLU A 2 18.01 5.79 -14.78
N LYS A 3 17.20 4.80 -15.15
CA LYS A 3 15.80 5.06 -15.45
C LYS A 3 14.99 5.17 -14.17
N ILE A 4 13.89 5.90 -14.22
CA ILE A 4 12.97 6.05 -13.07
C ILE A 4 12.49 4.69 -12.61
N THR A 5 12.19 3.78 -13.53
CA THR A 5 11.73 2.44 -13.19
C THR A 5 12.77 1.68 -12.37
N SER A 6 14.06 1.86 -12.67
CA SER A 6 15.12 1.22 -11.89
C SER A 6 15.20 1.78 -10.48
N ILE A 7 15.02 3.08 -10.35
CA ILE A 7 15.02 3.73 -9.04
C ILE A 7 13.85 3.25 -8.20
N LEU A 8 12.67 3.18 -8.80
CA LEU A 8 11.48 2.71 -8.12
C LEU A 8 11.62 1.26 -7.67
N ALA A 9 12.16 0.41 -8.53
CA ALA A 9 12.37 -0.99 -8.19
C ALA A 9 13.28 -1.14 -6.98
N LYS A 10 14.31 -0.32 -6.89
CA LYS A 10 15.24 -0.37 -5.76
C LYS A 10 14.62 0.13 -4.47
N LYS A 11 13.77 1.16 -4.56
CA LYS A 11 13.20 1.80 -3.39
C LYS A 11 11.96 1.09 -2.87
N GLU A 12 11.17 0.53 -3.77
CA GLU A 12 9.80 0.13 -3.47
C GLU A 12 9.63 -1.34 -3.11
N MET A 13 10.67 -2.12 -3.15
CA MET A 13 10.54 -3.55 -2.94
C MET A 13 9.86 -3.91 -1.62
N HIS A 14 10.08 -3.12 -0.59
CA HIS A 14 9.59 -3.46 0.74
C HIS A 14 8.93 -2.30 1.47
N PHE A 15 8.77 -1.16 0.80
CA PHE A 15 8.23 0.03 1.45
C PHE A 15 6.82 0.32 0.95
N HIS A 16 5.96 0.66 1.88
CA HIS A 16 4.61 1.15 1.58
C HIS A 16 3.81 0.20 0.72
N THR A 17 4.01 -1.10 0.90
CA THR A 17 3.28 -2.11 0.14
C THR A 17 2.47 -3.00 1.07
N VAL A 18 1.44 -3.61 0.51
CA VAL A 18 0.58 -4.55 1.22
C VAL A 18 0.04 -5.55 0.21
N THR A 19 -0.29 -6.75 0.66
CA THR A 19 -0.86 -7.76 -0.21
C THR A 19 -2.38 -7.66 -0.24
N PRO A 20 -3.03 -8.08 -1.34
CA PRO A 20 -4.49 -8.00 -1.43
C PRO A 20 -5.25 -8.77 -0.35
N GLY A 21 -4.64 -9.82 0.17
CA GLY A 21 -5.28 -10.63 1.22
C GLY A 21 -5.10 -10.10 2.63
N SER A 22 -4.38 -9.00 2.82
CA SER A 22 -4.14 -8.44 4.13
C SER A 22 -5.41 -7.80 4.70
N SER A 23 -5.54 -7.84 6.03
CA SER A 23 -6.68 -7.23 6.68
C SER A 23 -6.53 -5.70 6.71
N VAL A 24 -7.66 -5.02 6.90
CA VAL A 24 -7.67 -3.57 7.04
C VAL A 24 -6.80 -3.13 8.22
N ASP A 25 -6.85 -3.88 9.31
CA ASP A 25 -6.04 -3.55 10.49
C ASP A 25 -4.54 -3.56 10.19
N ILE A 26 -4.10 -4.55 9.42
CA ILE A 26 -2.69 -4.63 9.02
C ILE A 26 -2.33 -3.44 8.13
N ALA A 27 -3.20 -3.09 7.19
CA ALA A 27 -2.96 -1.96 6.31
C ALA A 27 -2.85 -0.65 7.10
N LEU A 28 -3.78 -0.40 8.00
CA LEU A 28 -3.76 0.80 8.84
C LEU A 28 -2.51 0.86 9.73
N SER A 29 -2.16 -0.28 10.30
CA SER A 29 -0.98 -0.37 11.15
C SER A 29 0.29 -0.03 10.37
N ARG A 30 0.37 -0.52 9.14
CA ARG A 30 1.52 -0.24 8.29
C ARG A 30 1.58 1.22 7.89
N MET A 31 0.45 1.83 7.54
CA MET A 31 0.40 3.25 7.23
C MET A 31 0.88 4.09 8.41
N CYS A 32 0.43 3.74 9.61
CA CYS A 32 0.83 4.44 10.82
C CYS A 32 2.32 4.27 11.10
N HIS A 33 2.80 3.04 11.02
CA HIS A 33 4.21 2.74 11.30
C HIS A 33 5.15 3.43 10.31
N GLU A 34 4.77 3.47 9.04
CA GLU A 34 5.59 4.07 8.00
C GLU A 34 5.29 5.55 7.78
N ASN A 35 4.34 6.07 8.53
CA ASN A 35 3.94 7.48 8.47
C ASN A 35 3.54 7.91 7.06
N VAL A 36 2.70 7.12 6.44
CA VAL A 36 2.14 7.42 5.12
C VAL A 36 0.63 7.23 5.15
N ASP A 37 -0.05 7.84 4.19
CA ASP A 37 -1.50 7.73 4.08
C ASP A 37 -1.93 6.91 2.89
N TYR A 38 -1.01 6.15 2.33
CA TYR A 38 -1.27 5.29 1.19
C TYR A 38 -0.43 4.01 1.28
N LEU A 39 -0.86 2.98 0.56
CA LEU A 39 -0.08 1.77 0.37
C LEU A 39 -0.27 1.31 -1.07
N ILE A 40 0.79 0.73 -1.63
CA ILE A 40 0.72 0.11 -2.94
C ILE A 40 0.32 -1.34 -2.72
N VAL A 41 -0.75 -1.76 -3.37
CA VAL A 41 -1.21 -3.14 -3.26
C VAL A 41 -0.51 -3.97 -4.31
N MET A 42 0.27 -4.94 -3.86
CA MET A 42 1.06 -5.81 -4.71
C MET A 42 0.70 -7.26 -4.47
N ASP A 43 0.55 -8.01 -5.54
CA ASP A 43 0.36 -9.45 -5.49
C ASP A 43 1.64 -10.07 -6.05
N GLY A 44 2.58 -10.38 -5.15
CA GLY A 44 3.92 -10.76 -5.58
C GLY A 44 4.59 -9.58 -6.26
N GLU A 45 4.92 -9.75 -7.53
CA GLU A 45 5.52 -8.69 -8.33
C GLU A 45 4.49 -7.91 -9.15
N ASN A 46 3.22 -8.27 -9.02
CA ASN A 46 2.16 -7.67 -9.82
C ASN A 46 1.50 -6.52 -9.08
N TYR A 47 1.49 -5.36 -9.71
CA TYR A 47 0.79 -4.20 -9.17
C TYR A 47 -0.72 -4.40 -9.28
N VAL A 48 -1.42 -4.28 -8.16
CA VAL A 48 -2.88 -4.42 -8.13
C VAL A 48 -3.55 -3.06 -8.09
N GLY A 49 -3.06 -2.17 -7.26
CA GLY A 49 -3.66 -0.86 -7.13
C GLY A 49 -3.08 -0.04 -6.00
N LEU A 50 -3.67 1.11 -5.77
CA LEU A 50 -3.27 2.01 -4.70
C LEU A 50 -4.38 2.07 -3.65
N LEU A 51 -4.00 1.89 -2.41
CA LEU A 51 -4.92 1.97 -1.28
C LEU A 51 -4.60 3.20 -0.46
N THR A 52 -5.60 4.04 -0.20
CA THR A 52 -5.42 5.23 0.61
C THR A 52 -6.17 5.10 1.93
N GLU A 53 -5.78 5.91 2.90
CA GLU A 53 -6.48 5.97 4.18
C GLU A 53 -7.94 6.34 3.97
N HIS A 54 -8.21 7.20 3.01
CA HIS A 54 -9.58 7.60 2.67
C HIS A 54 -10.41 6.40 2.20
N ASP A 55 -9.81 5.54 1.36
CA ASP A 55 -10.49 4.34 0.88
C ASP A 55 -10.89 3.42 2.04
N ILE A 56 -9.98 3.26 2.99
CA ILE A 56 -10.23 2.42 4.16
C ILE A 56 -11.35 3.00 5.01
N SER A 57 -11.32 4.31 5.23
CA SER A 57 -12.34 4.99 6.01
C SER A 57 -13.72 4.79 5.43
N ARG A 58 -13.83 4.86 4.10
CA ARG A 58 -15.12 4.67 3.43
C ARG A 58 -15.65 3.26 3.65
N VAL A 59 -14.79 2.26 3.56
CA VAL A 59 -15.20 0.87 3.76
C VAL A 59 -15.65 0.65 5.20
N VAL A 60 -14.91 1.16 6.16
CA VAL A 60 -15.24 1.00 7.57
C VAL A 60 -16.61 1.65 7.87
N ILE A 61 -16.84 2.84 7.36
CA ILE A 61 -18.10 3.54 7.55
C ILE A 61 -19.25 2.78 6.89
N SER A 62 -19.03 2.25 5.70
CA SER A 62 -20.06 1.54 4.95
C SER A 62 -20.48 0.23 5.60
N ASN A 63 -19.60 -0.38 6.37
CA ASN A 63 -19.85 -1.69 6.96
C ASN A 63 -20.40 -1.62 8.39
N LYS A 64 -20.83 -0.49 8.80
CA LYS A 64 -21.43 -0.36 10.13
C LYS A 64 -22.86 -0.86 10.18
#